data_3164a0d3efaa31163dfb7c59127f55ad
#
_entry.id   3164a0d3efaa31163dfb7c59127f55ad
#
_cell.length_a   1.000
_cell.length_b   1.000
_cell.length_c   1.000
_cell.angle_alpha   90.00
_cell.angle_beta   90.00
_cell.angle_gamma   90.00
#
_symmetry.space_group_name_H-M   'P 1'
#
loop_
_entity.id
_entity.type
_entity.pdbx_description
1 polymer ?
#
loop_
_entity_poly.entity_id
_entity_poly.type
_entity_poly.pdbx_seq_one_letter_code
_entity_poly.pdbx_strand_id
1 'polypeptide(L)'
;TAPCVCWRIINGDEPGEVVWDDDIAVGILDRRPLFHGHTLVVPRRHVVTLADLEPSEIGPFFRRVQLIAAAMPAATGCSGTFVANNNVVSQSVAHLHVHVVPRVKGDGMRGFFWPRTTYAIGELETVGTRLREAFDRVGDPDFGVPGAG
;
A
#
# COMPACT_ATOMS: atom_id res chain seq x y z
N THR A 1 12.96 -12.56 14.96
CA THR A 1 13.01 -12.09 13.55
C THR A 1 13.77 -10.77 13.48
N ALA A 2 14.75 -10.68 12.58
CA ALA A 2 15.48 -9.45 12.36
C ALA A 2 14.50 -8.34 11.93
N PRO A 3 14.63 -7.11 12.47
CA PRO A 3 13.75 -6.01 12.07
C PRO A 3 13.94 -5.67 10.59
N CYS A 4 12.83 -5.40 9.91
CA CYS A 4 12.84 -5.04 8.49
C CYS A 4 13.50 -3.66 8.27
N VAL A 5 13.86 -3.36 7.03
CA VAL A 5 14.50 -2.08 6.68
C VAL A 5 13.63 -0.87 7.07
N CYS A 6 12.32 -0.95 6.87
CA CYS A 6 11.40 0.14 7.28
C CYS A 6 11.47 0.37 8.79
N TRP A 7 11.43 -0.70 9.57
CA TRP A 7 11.53 -0.61 11.03
C TRP A 7 12.86 0.01 11.48
N ARG A 8 13.96 -0.37 10.84
CA ARG A 8 15.29 0.20 11.16
C ARG A 8 15.37 1.69 10.81
N ILE A 9 14.76 2.10 9.69
CA ILE A 9 14.72 3.52 9.33
C ILE A 9 13.83 4.30 10.32
N ILE A 10 12.68 3.77 10.69
CA ILE A 10 11.78 4.38 11.68
C ILE A 10 12.50 4.62 13.01
N ASN A 11 13.32 3.67 13.44
CA ASN A 11 14.08 3.75 14.70
C ASN A 11 15.40 4.50 14.60
N GLY A 12 15.80 4.95 13.41
CA GLY A 12 17.05 5.66 13.19
C GLY A 12 18.28 4.76 13.10
N ASP A 13 18.10 3.44 13.04
CA ASP A 13 19.19 2.46 12.96
C ASP A 13 19.72 2.28 11.53
N GLU A 14 19.02 2.80 10.55
CA GLU A 14 19.44 2.79 9.15
C GLU A 14 19.08 4.12 8.48
N PRO A 15 19.97 4.67 7.63
CA PRO A 15 19.70 5.93 6.95
C PRO A 15 18.57 5.78 5.94
N GLY A 16 17.69 6.77 5.90
CA GLY A 16 16.61 6.89 4.93
C GLY A 16 16.21 8.35 4.82
N GLU A 17 15.72 8.73 3.64
CA GLU A 17 15.19 10.08 3.42
C GLU A 17 13.74 10.14 3.89
N VAL A 18 13.54 10.59 5.12
CA VAL A 18 12.23 10.70 5.75
C VAL A 18 11.60 12.03 5.38
N VAL A 19 10.43 12.00 4.73
CA VAL A 19 9.71 13.19 4.26
C VAL A 19 8.41 13.45 5.02
N TRP A 20 7.96 12.49 5.79
CA TRP A 20 6.81 12.58 6.69
C TRP A 20 7.11 11.80 7.96
N ASP A 21 6.84 12.39 9.12
CA ASP A 21 7.09 11.72 10.39
C ASP A 21 6.12 12.25 11.45
N ASP A 22 5.17 11.42 11.84
CA ASP A 22 4.26 11.70 12.94
C ASP A 22 4.05 10.43 13.80
N ASP A 23 3.14 10.48 14.75
CA ASP A 23 2.86 9.37 15.67
C ASP A 23 2.14 8.18 15.00
N ILE A 24 1.60 8.36 13.80
CA ILE A 24 0.83 7.35 13.06
C ILE A 24 1.64 6.72 11.93
N ALA A 25 2.35 7.53 11.15
CA ALA A 25 3.00 7.08 9.94
C ALA A 25 4.35 7.75 9.69
N VAL A 26 5.16 7.09 8.88
CA VAL A 26 6.42 7.63 8.37
C VAL A 26 6.37 7.53 6.84
N GLY A 27 6.73 8.61 6.16
CA GLY A 27 6.90 8.66 4.71
C GLY A 27 8.39 8.65 4.38
N ILE A 28 8.82 7.72 3.54
CA ILE A 28 10.22 7.49 3.19
C ILE A 28 10.33 7.55 1.67
N LEU A 29 11.28 8.32 1.13
CA LEU A 29 11.55 8.27 -0.30
C LEU A 29 12.12 6.91 -0.69
N ASP A 30 11.57 6.33 -1.75
CA ASP A 30 12.11 5.10 -2.31
C ASP A 30 13.47 5.38 -2.96
N ARG A 31 14.49 4.61 -2.58
CA ARG A 31 15.85 4.74 -3.15
C ARG A 31 15.94 4.26 -4.59
N ARG A 32 15.01 3.42 -5.02
CA ARG A 32 14.89 2.94 -6.40
C ARG A 32 13.52 3.32 -6.95
N PRO A 33 13.26 4.63 -7.10
CA PRO A 33 11.93 5.11 -7.40
C PRO A 33 11.50 4.72 -8.81
N LEU A 34 10.19 4.57 -8.99
CA LEU A 34 9.59 4.54 -10.34
C LEU A 34 9.77 5.92 -10.99
N PHE A 35 9.50 6.98 -10.23
CA PHE A 35 9.74 8.37 -10.62
C PHE A 35 10.21 9.16 -9.40
N HIS A 36 10.94 10.25 -9.61
CA HIS A 36 11.44 11.09 -8.52
C HIS A 36 10.28 11.63 -7.68
N GLY A 37 10.33 11.38 -6.40
CA GLY A 37 9.25 11.70 -5.46
C GLY A 37 8.42 10.48 -5.02
N HIS A 38 8.66 9.30 -5.59
CA HIS A 38 8.06 8.06 -5.17
C HIS A 38 8.26 7.85 -3.66
N THR A 39 7.18 7.93 -2.91
CA THR A 39 7.20 7.86 -1.44
C THR A 39 6.56 6.56 -0.98
N LEU A 40 7.17 5.95 0.03
CA LEU A 40 6.64 4.79 0.75
C LEU A 40 6.04 5.30 2.05
N VAL A 41 4.74 5.12 2.22
CA VAL A 41 4.04 5.47 3.46
C VAL A 41 3.87 4.22 4.29
N VAL A 42 4.43 4.21 5.47
CA VAL A 42 4.42 3.05 6.37
C VAL A 42 3.79 3.41 7.70
N PRO A 43 2.98 2.52 8.30
CA PRO A 43 2.53 2.75 9.66
C PRO A 43 3.71 2.63 10.63
N ARG A 44 3.71 3.47 11.65
CA ARG A 44 4.78 3.42 12.66
C ARG A 44 4.75 2.11 13.44
N ARG A 45 3.55 1.62 13.76
CA ARG A 45 3.40 0.27 14.32
C ARG A 45 3.72 -0.77 13.25
N HIS A 46 4.52 -1.77 13.60
CA HIS A 46 4.87 -2.83 12.64
C HIS A 46 3.66 -3.72 12.36
N VAL A 47 3.17 -3.68 11.14
CA VAL A 47 2.22 -4.62 10.57
C VAL A 47 2.73 -5.09 9.22
N VAL A 48 2.45 -6.33 8.85
CA VAL A 48 3.00 -6.93 7.63
C VAL A 48 2.16 -6.59 6.41
N THR A 49 0.83 -6.74 6.51
CA THR A 49 -0.09 -6.51 5.39
C THR A 49 -1.22 -5.55 5.77
N LEU A 50 -1.95 -5.11 4.76
CA LEU A 50 -3.14 -4.27 4.94
C LEU A 50 -4.17 -4.93 5.89
N ALA A 51 -4.35 -6.25 5.79
CA ALA A 51 -5.29 -7.00 6.61
C ALA A 51 -4.92 -6.99 8.11
N ASP A 52 -3.67 -6.70 8.45
CA ASP A 52 -3.18 -6.69 9.82
C ASP A 52 -3.41 -5.34 10.54
N LEU A 53 -3.89 -4.31 9.83
CA LEU A 53 -4.27 -3.07 10.46
C LEU A 53 -5.52 -3.27 11.32
N GLU A 54 -5.49 -2.70 12.52
CA GLU A 54 -6.69 -2.62 13.35
C GLU A 54 -7.71 -1.65 12.72
N PRO A 55 -9.02 -1.89 12.86
CA PRO A 55 -10.04 -0.99 12.32
C PRO A 55 -9.84 0.48 12.72
N SER A 56 -9.39 0.73 13.94
CA SER A 56 -9.12 2.08 14.46
C SER A 56 -7.91 2.74 13.82
N GLU A 57 -7.01 1.98 13.18
CA GLU A 57 -5.79 2.49 12.55
C GLU A 57 -6.02 2.88 11.08
N ILE A 58 -7.04 2.34 10.45
CA ILE A 58 -7.27 2.50 9.00
C ILE A 58 -7.47 3.97 8.64
N GLY A 59 -8.41 4.64 9.28
CA GLY A 59 -8.68 6.06 9.04
C GLY A 59 -7.46 6.94 9.25
N PRO A 60 -6.83 6.92 10.42
CA PRO A 60 -5.63 7.71 10.69
C PRO A 60 -4.48 7.44 9.72
N PHE A 61 -4.20 6.18 9.40
CA PHE A 61 -3.12 5.81 8.48
C PHE A 61 -3.40 6.28 7.05
N PHE A 62 -4.57 5.93 6.50
CA PHE A 62 -4.92 6.32 5.12
C PHE A 62 -5.15 7.80 4.96
N ARG A 63 -5.49 8.53 6.04
CA ARG A 63 -5.48 10.00 6.02
C ARG A 63 -4.09 10.54 5.67
N ARG A 64 -3.01 9.93 6.20
CA ARG A 64 -1.63 10.30 5.86
C ARG A 64 -1.31 10.00 4.40
N VAL A 65 -1.72 8.84 3.91
CA VAL A 65 -1.59 8.49 2.49
C VAL A 65 -2.29 9.53 1.61
N GLN A 66 -3.51 9.90 1.95
CA GLN A 66 -4.28 10.93 1.24
C GLN A 66 -3.56 12.28 1.22
N LEU A 67 -3.07 12.74 2.37
CA LEU A 67 -2.38 14.02 2.49
C LEU A 67 -1.09 14.06 1.67
N ILE A 68 -0.32 12.98 1.71
CA ILE A 68 0.93 12.85 0.93
C ILE A 68 0.61 12.85 -0.57
N ALA A 69 -0.39 12.10 -1.01
CA ALA A 69 -0.83 12.09 -2.40
C ALA A 69 -1.30 13.47 -2.85
N ALA A 70 -2.08 14.16 -2.02
CA ALA A 70 -2.59 15.50 -2.33
C ALA A 70 -1.48 16.55 -2.44
N ALA A 71 -0.37 16.37 -1.74
CA ALA A 71 0.77 17.29 -1.77
C ALA A 71 1.71 17.06 -2.98
N MET A 72 1.61 15.92 -3.65
CA MET A 72 2.53 15.57 -4.75
C MET A 72 2.57 16.56 -5.90
N PRO A 73 1.46 17.12 -6.39
CA PRO A 73 1.53 18.13 -7.45
C PRO A 73 2.36 19.36 -7.06
N ALA A 74 2.20 19.86 -5.84
CA ALA A 74 2.98 21.00 -5.37
C ALA A 74 4.47 20.65 -5.19
N ALA A 75 4.76 19.43 -4.74
CA ALA A 75 6.12 18.98 -4.45
C ALA A 75 6.92 18.61 -5.72
N THR A 76 6.27 18.04 -6.72
CA THR A 76 6.95 17.43 -7.88
C THR A 76 6.52 18.02 -9.23
N GLY A 77 5.45 18.80 -9.27
CA GLY A 77 4.86 19.29 -10.53
C GLY A 77 4.05 18.21 -11.28
N CYS A 78 3.77 17.09 -10.65
CA CYS A 78 3.00 16.00 -11.28
C CYS A 78 1.54 16.39 -11.50
N SER A 79 0.88 15.67 -12.41
CA SER A 79 -0.54 15.88 -12.72
C SER A 79 -1.47 14.96 -11.93
N GLY A 80 -0.93 13.88 -11.39
CA GLY A 80 -1.69 12.89 -10.64
C GLY A 80 -0.78 11.94 -9.89
N THR A 81 -1.37 10.93 -9.26
CA THR A 81 -0.64 9.94 -8.47
C THR A 81 -1.13 8.52 -8.77
N PHE A 82 -0.23 7.57 -8.60
CA PHE A 82 -0.55 6.16 -8.49
C PHE A 82 -0.34 5.75 -7.04
N VAL A 83 -1.37 5.16 -6.43
CA VAL A 83 -1.35 4.72 -5.03
C VAL A 83 -1.62 3.22 -4.99
N ALA A 84 -0.70 2.46 -4.41
CA ALA A 84 -0.83 1.00 -4.34
C ALA A 84 -0.02 0.41 -3.21
N ASN A 85 -0.40 -0.79 -2.77
CA ASN A 85 0.45 -1.62 -1.94
C ASN A 85 0.35 -3.08 -2.36
N ASN A 86 1.42 -3.83 -2.14
CA ASN A 86 1.45 -5.27 -2.34
C ASN A 86 1.30 -5.97 -0.99
N ASN A 87 0.38 -6.92 -0.92
CA ASN A 87 0.20 -7.77 0.25
C ASN A 87 0.62 -9.19 -0.10
N VAL A 88 1.66 -9.69 0.55
CA VAL A 88 2.27 -11.01 0.39
C VAL A 88 2.99 -11.17 -0.95
N VAL A 89 2.24 -11.24 -2.05
CA VAL A 89 2.82 -11.41 -3.40
C VAL A 89 3.47 -10.08 -3.84
N SER A 90 4.71 -10.15 -4.28
CA SER A 90 5.53 -8.99 -4.69
C SER A 90 5.77 -7.97 -3.58
N GLN A 91 5.56 -8.37 -2.35
CA GLN A 91 5.87 -7.56 -1.17
C GLN A 91 7.35 -7.74 -0.81
N SER A 92 8.17 -6.79 -1.21
CA SER A 92 9.64 -6.86 -1.03
C SER A 92 10.09 -6.74 0.42
N VAL A 93 9.29 -6.06 1.25
CA VAL A 93 9.57 -5.85 2.68
C VAL A 93 8.34 -6.24 3.49
N ALA A 94 8.55 -7.04 4.55
CA ALA A 94 7.49 -7.52 5.43
C ALA A 94 7.06 -6.45 6.45
N HIS A 95 6.72 -5.29 5.97
CA HIS A 95 6.14 -4.16 6.69
C HIS A 95 5.21 -3.47 5.69
N LEU A 96 3.96 -3.27 6.06
CA LEU A 96 2.98 -2.60 5.20
C LEU A 96 3.56 -1.28 4.68
N HIS A 97 3.61 -1.13 3.38
CA HIS A 97 4.02 0.12 2.75
C HIS A 97 3.12 0.43 1.56
N VAL A 98 2.61 1.65 1.55
CA VAL A 98 1.78 2.16 0.48
C VAL A 98 2.64 3.05 -0.40
N HIS A 99 2.74 2.67 -1.68
CA HIS A 99 3.44 3.47 -2.69
C HIS A 99 2.58 4.67 -3.06
N VAL A 100 3.14 5.85 -3.01
CA VAL A 100 2.55 7.06 -3.59
C VAL A 100 3.53 7.56 -4.64
N VAL A 101 3.13 7.43 -5.90
CA VAL A 101 4.01 7.67 -7.05
C VAL A 101 3.47 8.86 -7.86
N PRO A 102 4.27 9.93 -8.04
CA PRO A 102 3.85 11.06 -8.87
C PRO A 102 3.79 10.65 -10.34
N ARG A 103 2.73 11.10 -11.04
CA ARG A 103 2.46 10.72 -12.42
C ARG A 103 2.25 11.94 -13.30
N VAL A 104 2.79 11.87 -14.52
CA VAL A 104 2.45 12.77 -15.62
C VAL A 104 2.05 11.95 -16.84
N LYS A 105 1.23 12.55 -17.70
CA LYS A 105 0.86 11.91 -18.96
C LYS A 105 2.12 11.62 -19.79
N GLY A 106 2.23 10.38 -20.29
CA GLY A 106 3.36 9.99 -21.12
C GLY A 106 4.64 9.64 -20.35
N ASP A 107 4.57 9.42 -19.04
CA ASP A 107 5.71 9.11 -18.19
C ASP A 107 6.31 7.70 -18.39
N GLY A 108 5.71 6.89 -19.24
CA GLY A 108 6.20 5.54 -19.56
C GLY A 108 5.69 4.43 -18.64
N MET A 109 4.95 4.73 -17.59
CA MET A 109 4.28 3.71 -16.79
C MET A 109 3.13 3.13 -17.59
N ARG A 110 3.30 1.92 -18.07
CA ARG A 110 2.41 1.30 -19.06
C ARG A 110 1.52 0.23 -18.45
N GLY A 111 0.56 -0.20 -19.27
CA GLY A 111 -0.41 -1.25 -18.98
C GLY A 111 0.16 -2.65 -18.76
N PHE A 112 1.49 -2.86 -18.78
CA PHE A 112 2.04 -4.12 -18.30
C PHE A 112 1.76 -4.36 -16.80
N PHE A 113 1.48 -3.28 -16.09
CA PHE A 113 0.94 -3.36 -14.73
C PHE A 113 -0.47 -3.96 -14.67
N TRP A 114 -1.16 -3.95 -15.81
CA TRP A 114 -2.54 -4.37 -15.92
C TRP A 114 -2.71 -5.35 -17.06
N PRO A 115 -2.02 -6.51 -17.06
CA PRO A 115 -2.33 -7.53 -18.04
C PRO A 115 -3.79 -7.94 -17.85
N ARG A 116 -4.57 -7.81 -18.91
CA ARG A 116 -6.00 -8.13 -18.86
C ARG A 116 -6.22 -9.57 -19.27
N THR A 117 -7.15 -10.22 -18.60
CA THR A 117 -7.66 -11.52 -18.99
C THR A 117 -9.16 -11.41 -19.31
N THR A 118 -9.75 -12.49 -19.77
CA THR A 118 -11.18 -12.57 -20.07
C THR A 118 -11.80 -13.73 -19.31
N TYR A 119 -13.09 -13.62 -19.04
CA TYR A 119 -13.86 -14.72 -18.49
C TYR A 119 -14.37 -15.64 -19.60
N ALA A 120 -14.35 -16.94 -19.37
CA ALA A 120 -15.10 -17.89 -20.16
C ALA A 120 -16.62 -17.70 -19.96
N ILE A 121 -17.42 -18.27 -20.83
CA ILE A 121 -18.89 -18.20 -20.73
C ILE A 121 -19.34 -18.75 -19.38
N GLY A 122 -20.12 -17.95 -18.61
CA GLY A 122 -20.62 -18.32 -17.30
C GLY A 122 -19.63 -18.15 -16.15
N GLU A 123 -18.36 -17.90 -16.43
CA GLU A 123 -17.31 -17.77 -15.41
C GLU A 123 -17.44 -16.47 -14.59
N LEU A 124 -17.86 -15.38 -15.22
CA LEU A 124 -18.08 -14.10 -14.52
C LEU A 124 -19.10 -14.27 -13.37
N GLU A 125 -20.22 -14.91 -13.64
CA GLU A 125 -21.28 -15.16 -12.68
C GLU A 125 -20.81 -16.13 -11.58
N THR A 126 -20.06 -17.16 -11.94
CA THR A 126 -19.53 -18.14 -11.00
C THR A 126 -18.53 -17.49 -10.03
N VAL A 127 -17.60 -16.69 -10.55
CA VAL A 127 -16.64 -15.94 -9.72
C VAL A 127 -17.37 -14.92 -8.84
N GLY A 128 -18.36 -14.21 -9.39
CA GLY A 128 -19.17 -13.27 -8.62
C GLY A 128 -19.89 -13.92 -7.45
N THR A 129 -20.43 -15.11 -7.64
CA THR A 129 -21.07 -15.89 -6.57
C THR A 129 -20.08 -16.27 -5.47
N ARG A 130 -18.92 -16.78 -5.82
CA ARG A 130 -17.89 -17.11 -4.84
C ARG A 130 -17.44 -15.90 -4.02
N LEU A 131 -17.28 -14.75 -4.67
CA LEU A 131 -16.87 -13.52 -3.99
C LEU A 131 -17.97 -13.04 -3.03
N ARG A 132 -19.22 -13.02 -3.46
CA ARG A 132 -20.35 -12.62 -2.58
C ARG A 132 -20.42 -13.52 -1.34
N GLU A 133 -20.32 -14.83 -1.53
CA GLU A 133 -20.32 -15.78 -0.41
C GLU A 133 -19.17 -15.54 0.55
N ALA A 134 -17.96 -15.29 0.03
CA ALA A 134 -16.81 -14.99 0.85
C ALA A 134 -16.96 -13.66 1.59
N PHE A 135 -17.48 -12.62 0.93
CA PHE A 135 -17.66 -11.30 1.54
C PHE A 135 -18.72 -11.32 2.64
N ASP A 136 -19.76 -12.13 2.49
CA ASP A 136 -20.78 -12.31 3.54
C ASP A 136 -20.21 -12.93 4.81
N ARG A 137 -19.09 -13.64 4.71
CA ARG A 137 -18.40 -14.28 5.83
C ARG A 137 -17.31 -13.42 6.45
N VAL A 138 -16.98 -12.27 5.87
CA VAL A 138 -15.98 -11.35 6.45
C VAL A 138 -16.52 -10.84 7.79
N GLY A 139 -15.77 -11.08 8.87
CA GLY A 139 -16.20 -10.76 10.23
C GLY A 139 -16.75 -11.96 11.00
N ASP A 140 -16.96 -13.11 10.35
CA ASP A 140 -17.21 -14.38 11.02
C ASP A 140 -15.92 -14.82 11.75
N PRO A 141 -15.97 -15.11 13.08
CA PRO A 141 -14.79 -15.53 13.83
C PRO A 141 -14.10 -16.77 13.26
N ASP A 142 -14.83 -17.63 12.57
CA ASP A 142 -14.30 -18.84 11.95
C ASP A 142 -13.78 -18.61 10.54
N PHE A 143 -14.01 -17.43 9.97
CA PHE A 143 -13.49 -17.05 8.67
C PHE A 143 -12.16 -16.33 8.85
N GLY A 144 -11.07 -17.05 8.67
CA GLY A 144 -9.73 -16.54 8.92
C GLY A 144 -9.37 -15.33 8.04
N VAL A 145 -9.64 -14.13 8.55
CA VAL A 145 -8.98 -12.92 8.06
C VAL A 145 -7.65 -12.85 8.79
N PRO A 146 -6.52 -12.89 8.08
CA PRO A 146 -5.21 -12.76 8.72
C PRO A 146 -5.19 -11.46 9.54
N GLY A 147 -4.81 -11.55 10.83
CA GLY A 147 -4.76 -10.39 11.71
C GLY A 147 -6.02 -10.10 12.54
N ALA A 148 -7.06 -10.90 12.43
CA ALA A 148 -8.23 -10.84 13.32
C ALA A 148 -7.97 -11.65 14.61
N GLY A 149 -6.94 -11.26 15.35
CA GLY A 149 -6.57 -11.88 16.62
C GLY A 149 -6.00 -10.87 17.58
#